data_c199fd8d4dceea3e6488ebd744cfa2f5
#
_entry.id   c199fd8d4dceea3e6488ebd744cfa2f5
#
_cell.length_a   1.000
_cell.length_b   1.000
_cell.length_c   1.000
_cell.angle_alpha   90.00
_cell.angle_beta   90.00
_cell.angle_gamma   90.00
#
_symmetry.space_group_name_H-M   'P 1'
#
loop_
_entity.id
_entity.type
_entity.pdbx_description
1 polymer ?
#
loop_
_entity_poly.entity_id
_entity_poly.type
_entity_poly.pdbx_seq_one_letter_code
_entity_poly.pdbx_strand_id
1 'polypeptide(L)'
;MEERLLHVYRNTPLGRETLLQSIYFCKTLDISMQIYVPLSTQFLMYFDHDAVQVDLDSSYLISPETAVAHATELTQEGGVKPGFLTPKNFTASQLPDLPSNFNYMCCPRSITDLSSKIGLGYIGPKVRRIVKSSTFPVLLTSAVFKKWTSLSVFYGGSENANKALGWGLHLSRISGLPLDMFTFMEGRGEDYFD
;
A
#
# COMPACT_ATOMS: atom_id res chain seq x y z
N MET A 1 7.82 -16.86 -9.65
CA MET A 1 7.53 -16.60 -8.21
C MET A 1 6.19 -15.89 -8.19
N GLU A 2 5.25 -16.33 -7.39
CA GLU A 2 3.92 -15.72 -7.31
C GLU A 2 4.03 -14.32 -6.69
N GLU A 3 3.44 -13.31 -7.33
CA GLU A 3 3.46 -11.94 -6.84
C GLU A 3 2.55 -11.80 -5.62
N ARG A 4 2.99 -10.99 -4.65
CA ARG A 4 2.32 -10.86 -3.35
C ARG A 4 2.22 -9.40 -2.90
N LEU A 5 1.04 -9.06 -2.38
CA LEU A 5 0.78 -7.77 -1.72
C LEU A 5 0.79 -7.94 -0.20
N LEU A 6 1.49 -7.06 0.51
CA LEU A 6 1.39 -6.92 1.97
C LEU A 6 0.29 -5.92 2.33
N HIS A 7 -0.62 -6.33 3.21
CA HIS A 7 -1.64 -5.47 3.82
C HIS A 7 -1.52 -5.48 5.34
N VAL A 8 -1.34 -4.31 5.96
CA VAL A 8 -1.39 -4.17 7.42
C VAL A 8 -2.83 -3.85 7.83
N TYR A 9 -3.50 -4.81 8.44
CA TYR A 9 -4.94 -4.72 8.71
C TYR A 9 -5.25 -3.95 9.99
N ARG A 10 -6.26 -3.10 9.90
CA ARG A 10 -6.85 -2.32 10.99
C ARG A 10 -8.33 -2.68 11.11
N ASN A 11 -8.73 -3.27 12.24
CA ASN A 11 -10.11 -3.73 12.46
C ASN A 11 -11.05 -2.56 12.83
N THR A 12 -11.22 -1.62 11.90
CA THR A 12 -12.07 -0.44 12.02
C THR A 12 -12.79 -0.19 10.69
N PRO A 13 -13.83 0.67 10.66
CA PRO A 13 -14.49 1.04 9.39
C PRO A 13 -13.50 1.55 8.32
N LEU A 14 -12.53 2.39 8.71
CA LEU A 14 -11.48 2.86 7.78
C LEU A 14 -10.58 1.71 7.31
N GLY A 15 -10.19 0.80 8.21
CA GLY A 15 -9.39 -0.37 7.87
C GLY A 15 -10.12 -1.32 6.91
N ARG A 16 -11.44 -1.46 7.08
CA ARG A 16 -12.30 -2.19 6.13
C ARG A 16 -12.21 -1.60 4.72
N GLU A 17 -12.36 -0.28 4.58
CA GLU A 17 -12.26 0.41 3.28
C GLU A 17 -10.86 0.21 2.64
N THR A 18 -9.80 0.27 3.45
CA THR A 18 -8.42 0.02 2.99
C THR A 18 -8.25 -1.43 2.52
N LEU A 19 -8.82 -2.39 3.26
CA LEU A 19 -8.76 -3.81 2.86
C LEU A 19 -9.54 -4.06 1.56
N LEU A 20 -10.70 -3.44 1.36
CA LEU A 20 -11.46 -3.54 0.11
C LEU A 20 -10.65 -3.02 -1.09
N GLN A 21 -9.84 -1.95 -0.92
CA GLN A 21 -8.91 -1.48 -1.95
C GLN A 21 -7.85 -2.54 -2.29
N SER A 22 -7.28 -3.19 -1.27
CA SER A 22 -6.28 -4.25 -1.46
C SER A 22 -6.87 -5.48 -2.14
N ILE A 23 -8.09 -5.87 -1.76
CA ILE A 23 -8.82 -6.97 -2.39
C ILE A 23 -9.06 -6.67 -3.87
N TYR A 24 -9.56 -5.48 -4.17
CA TYR A 24 -9.77 -5.04 -5.55
C TYR A 24 -8.48 -5.05 -6.37
N PHE A 25 -7.39 -4.54 -5.79
CA PHE A 25 -6.07 -4.54 -6.43
C PHE A 25 -5.57 -5.96 -6.71
N CYS A 26 -5.57 -6.83 -5.70
CA CYS A 26 -5.14 -8.22 -5.84
C CYS A 26 -5.96 -8.98 -6.88
N LYS A 27 -7.29 -8.79 -6.89
CA LYS A 27 -8.17 -9.40 -7.87
C LYS A 27 -7.91 -8.89 -9.29
N THR A 28 -7.64 -7.58 -9.43
CA THR A 28 -7.38 -6.97 -10.74
C THR A 28 -6.06 -7.47 -11.35
N LEU A 29 -5.03 -7.70 -10.52
CA LEU A 29 -3.72 -8.15 -10.97
C LEU A 29 -3.53 -9.67 -10.91
N ASP A 30 -4.51 -10.41 -10.37
CA ASP A 30 -4.41 -11.85 -10.12
C ASP A 30 -3.19 -12.22 -9.26
N ILE A 31 -3.01 -11.49 -8.15
CA ILE A 31 -1.90 -11.68 -7.20
C ILE A 31 -2.41 -12.11 -5.83
N SER A 32 -1.55 -12.78 -5.06
CA SER A 32 -1.90 -13.21 -3.71
C SER A 32 -1.80 -12.08 -2.69
N MET A 33 -2.54 -12.21 -1.57
CA MET A 33 -2.53 -11.24 -0.48
C MET A 33 -1.97 -11.86 0.79
N GLN A 34 -1.08 -11.13 1.47
CA GLN A 34 -0.61 -11.43 2.81
C GLN A 34 -1.07 -10.33 3.77
N ILE A 35 -1.85 -10.72 4.77
CA ILE A 35 -2.42 -9.82 5.76
C ILE A 35 -1.63 -9.93 7.06
N TYR A 36 -1.12 -8.83 7.54
CA TYR A 36 -0.58 -8.70 8.89
C TYR A 36 -1.62 -8.08 9.80
N VAL A 37 -2.01 -8.80 10.85
CA VAL A 37 -2.84 -8.28 11.95
C VAL A 37 -1.91 -7.93 13.10
N PRO A 38 -1.71 -6.62 13.42
CA PRO A 38 -0.79 -6.21 14.46
C PRO A 38 -1.25 -6.67 15.85
N LEU A 39 -0.29 -7.16 16.64
CA LEU A 39 -0.46 -7.44 18.07
C LEU A 39 0.32 -6.45 18.94
N SER A 40 1.02 -5.50 18.31
CA SER A 40 1.72 -4.39 18.97
C SER A 40 1.60 -3.13 18.12
N THR A 41 1.74 -1.98 18.76
CA THR A 41 1.71 -0.68 18.09
C THR A 41 2.98 -0.38 17.29
N GLN A 42 3.96 -1.25 17.32
CA GLN A 42 5.23 -1.05 16.64
C GLN A 42 5.69 -2.33 15.95
N PHE A 43 6.29 -2.16 14.76
CA PHE A 43 7.02 -3.21 14.07
C PHE A 43 8.15 -2.61 13.22
N LEU A 44 9.05 -3.45 12.75
CA LEU A 44 10.13 -3.08 11.84
C LEU A 44 9.94 -3.70 10.47
N MET A 45 10.37 -2.98 9.44
CA MET A 45 10.56 -3.49 8.09
C MET A 45 11.98 -3.17 7.64
N TYR A 46 12.72 -4.17 7.19
CA TYR A 46 14.06 -4.00 6.63
C TYR A 46 13.99 -3.95 5.12
N PHE A 47 14.40 -2.84 4.54
CA PHE A 47 14.62 -2.66 3.11
C PHE A 47 16.13 -2.73 2.82
N ASP A 48 16.53 -2.87 1.56
CA ASP A 48 17.93 -3.06 1.16
C ASP A 48 18.89 -2.02 1.73
N HIS A 49 18.42 -0.78 1.92
CA HIS A 49 19.24 0.35 2.34
C HIS A 49 18.72 1.09 3.58
N ASP A 50 17.61 0.64 4.18
CA ASP A 50 17.00 1.33 5.32
C ASP A 50 16.20 0.36 6.20
N ALA A 51 16.09 0.66 7.48
CA ALA A 51 15.20 0.01 8.41
C ALA A 51 14.12 1.01 8.84
N VAL A 52 12.87 0.70 8.56
CA VAL A 52 11.74 1.56 8.88
C VAL A 52 11.01 1.00 10.09
N GLN A 53 11.11 1.69 11.22
CA GLN A 53 10.21 1.45 12.33
C GLN A 53 8.86 2.11 12.04
N VAL A 54 7.84 1.31 12.05
CA VAL A 54 6.45 1.72 11.86
C VAL A 54 5.78 1.79 13.22
N ASP A 55 5.32 2.98 13.61
CA ASP A 55 4.48 3.17 14.79
C ASP A 55 3.04 3.31 14.31
N LEU A 56 2.18 2.43 14.79
CA LEU A 56 0.75 2.41 14.52
C LEU A 56 0.01 3.19 15.61
N ASP A 57 -1.13 3.77 15.29
CA ASP A 57 -2.03 4.24 16.34
C ASP A 57 -2.74 3.07 17.04
N SER A 58 -3.28 3.33 18.24
CA SER A 58 -3.91 2.30 19.07
C SER A 58 -5.11 1.61 18.43
N SER A 59 -5.72 2.21 17.41
CA SER A 59 -6.88 1.61 16.75
C SER A 59 -6.55 0.36 15.91
N TYR A 60 -5.26 0.13 15.61
CA TYR A 60 -4.81 -1.12 15.00
C TYR A 60 -4.92 -2.31 15.95
N LEU A 61 -5.00 -2.06 17.25
CA LEU A 61 -5.14 -3.10 18.28
C LEU A 61 -6.59 -3.26 18.78
N ILE A 62 -7.57 -2.60 18.15
CA ILE A 62 -8.98 -2.77 18.51
C ILE A 62 -9.45 -4.14 18.06
N SER A 63 -9.96 -4.94 19.01
CA SER A 63 -10.54 -6.25 18.79
C SER A 63 -9.69 -7.16 17.90
N PRO A 64 -8.40 -7.40 18.23
CA PRO A 64 -7.51 -8.21 17.41
C PRO A 64 -7.99 -9.66 17.27
N GLU A 65 -8.74 -10.16 18.25
CA GLU A 65 -9.34 -11.51 18.26
C GLU A 65 -10.38 -11.71 17.14
N THR A 66 -11.06 -10.66 16.73
CA THR A 66 -12.05 -10.71 15.62
C THR A 66 -11.45 -10.25 14.29
N ALA A 67 -10.27 -9.62 14.30
CA ALA A 67 -9.66 -9.04 13.12
C ALA A 67 -9.38 -10.07 12.02
N VAL A 68 -8.88 -11.24 12.38
CA VAL A 68 -8.61 -12.33 11.43
C VAL A 68 -9.91 -12.84 10.79
N ALA A 69 -10.98 -13.00 11.61
CA ALA A 69 -12.28 -13.45 11.11
C ALA A 69 -12.87 -12.43 10.12
N HIS A 70 -12.90 -11.14 10.50
CA HIS A 70 -13.42 -10.08 9.63
C HIS A 70 -12.59 -9.93 8.32
N ALA A 71 -11.25 -10.00 8.42
CA ALA A 71 -10.43 -9.95 7.23
C ALA A 71 -10.67 -11.15 6.31
N THR A 72 -10.87 -12.34 6.88
CA THR A 72 -11.20 -13.56 6.13
C THR A 72 -12.54 -13.43 5.42
N GLU A 73 -13.57 -12.98 6.11
CA GLU A 73 -14.90 -12.76 5.53
C GLU A 73 -14.85 -11.82 4.33
N LEU A 74 -14.26 -10.62 4.51
CA LEU A 74 -14.15 -9.63 3.44
C LEU A 74 -13.36 -10.13 2.22
N THR A 75 -12.27 -10.86 2.45
CA THR A 75 -11.46 -11.38 1.36
C THR A 75 -12.17 -12.51 0.61
N GLN A 76 -12.90 -13.37 1.32
CA GLN A 76 -13.74 -14.42 0.71
C GLN A 76 -14.87 -13.82 -0.13
N GLU A 77 -15.60 -12.83 0.39
CA GLU A 77 -16.61 -12.08 -0.35
C GLU A 77 -16.03 -11.43 -1.62
N GLY A 78 -14.81 -10.91 -1.52
CA GLY A 78 -14.08 -10.32 -2.65
C GLY A 78 -13.51 -11.33 -3.65
N GLY A 79 -13.54 -12.64 -3.31
CA GLY A 79 -13.00 -13.72 -4.15
C GLY A 79 -11.46 -13.78 -4.15
N VAL A 80 -10.81 -13.31 -3.07
CA VAL A 80 -9.36 -13.38 -2.86
C VAL A 80 -9.06 -14.27 -1.67
N LYS A 81 -8.13 -15.22 -1.83
CA LYS A 81 -7.68 -16.08 -0.74
C LYS A 81 -6.57 -15.36 0.04
N PRO A 82 -6.75 -15.00 1.32
CA PRO A 82 -5.71 -14.36 2.11
C PRO A 82 -4.74 -15.38 2.68
N GLY A 83 -3.45 -15.00 2.77
CA GLY A 83 -2.53 -15.56 3.75
C GLY A 83 -2.44 -14.63 4.95
N PHE A 84 -2.21 -15.17 6.15
CA PHE A 84 -1.96 -14.37 7.33
C PHE A 84 -0.47 -14.44 7.70
N LEU A 85 0.13 -13.25 7.82
CA LEU A 85 1.54 -13.12 8.16
C LEU A 85 1.70 -13.13 9.68
N THR A 86 2.40 -14.14 10.20
CA THR A 86 2.85 -14.16 11.59
C THR A 86 4.35 -13.87 11.61
N PRO A 87 4.80 -12.80 12.28
CA PRO A 87 6.21 -12.50 12.42
C PRO A 87 6.95 -13.67 13.07
N LYS A 88 8.07 -14.09 12.50
CA LYS A 88 8.92 -15.16 13.04
C LYS A 88 10.14 -14.60 13.76
N ASN A 89 10.55 -13.41 13.39
CA ASN A 89 11.70 -12.73 13.93
C ASN A 89 11.27 -11.55 14.80
N PHE A 90 12.04 -11.30 15.82
CA PHE A 90 11.85 -10.17 16.72
C PHE A 90 13.20 -9.53 16.98
N THR A 91 13.22 -8.21 17.13
CA THR A 91 14.39 -7.47 17.55
C THR A 91 14.76 -7.79 19.02
N ALA A 92 15.94 -7.34 19.46
CA ALA A 92 16.30 -7.39 20.87
C ALA A 92 15.29 -6.66 21.79
N SER A 93 14.59 -5.65 21.26
CA SER A 93 13.51 -4.92 21.96
C SER A 93 12.13 -5.57 21.78
N GLN A 94 12.07 -6.82 21.32
CA GLN A 94 10.82 -7.58 21.09
C GLN A 94 9.87 -6.95 20.06
N LEU A 95 10.37 -6.09 19.17
CA LEU A 95 9.56 -5.58 18.07
C LEU A 95 9.45 -6.64 16.97
N PRO A 96 8.24 -6.90 16.45
CA PRO A 96 8.05 -7.78 15.31
C PRO A 96 8.84 -7.29 14.10
N ASP A 97 9.56 -8.18 13.44
CA ASP A 97 10.26 -7.95 12.20
C ASP A 97 9.42 -8.50 11.05
N LEU A 98 8.90 -7.60 10.22
CA LEU A 98 8.13 -7.97 9.04
C LEU A 98 9.05 -8.08 7.82
N PRO A 99 8.91 -9.16 7.03
CA PRO A 99 9.67 -9.29 5.80
C PRO A 99 9.30 -8.19 4.82
N SER A 100 10.24 -7.78 3.97
CA SER A 100 10.05 -6.80 2.91
C SER A 100 10.11 -7.40 1.49
N ASN A 101 10.11 -8.73 1.37
CA ASN A 101 10.17 -9.44 0.09
C ASN A 101 8.78 -9.59 -0.56
N PHE A 102 8.05 -8.48 -0.64
CA PHE A 102 6.78 -8.35 -1.33
C PHE A 102 6.96 -7.64 -2.68
N ASN A 103 5.98 -7.80 -3.56
CA ASN A 103 5.94 -7.09 -4.84
C ASN A 103 5.16 -5.78 -4.71
N TYR A 104 4.27 -5.70 -3.72
CA TYR A 104 3.41 -4.55 -3.45
C TYR A 104 3.14 -4.42 -1.95
N MET A 105 2.88 -3.21 -1.51
CA MET A 105 2.31 -2.95 -0.18
C MET A 105 1.12 -2.01 -0.31
N CYS A 106 0.09 -2.27 0.48
CA CYS A 106 -1.05 -1.38 0.61
C CYS A 106 -1.08 -0.77 2.00
N CYS A 107 -1.23 0.56 2.07
CA CYS A 107 -1.41 1.26 3.33
C CYS A 107 -2.29 2.51 3.16
N PRO A 108 -2.96 2.97 4.22
CA PRO A 108 -3.64 4.25 4.22
C PRO A 108 -2.61 5.39 4.10
N ARG A 109 -3.05 6.59 3.76
CA ARG A 109 -2.19 7.78 3.66
C ARG A 109 -1.54 8.17 4.99
N SER A 110 -2.10 7.75 6.11
CA SER A 110 -1.48 7.86 7.44
C SER A 110 -1.80 6.63 8.26
N ILE A 111 -0.82 6.14 8.99
CA ILE A 111 -0.92 4.98 9.90
C ILE A 111 -0.75 5.38 11.36
N THR A 112 -0.40 6.64 11.62
CA THR A 112 -0.17 7.19 12.97
C THR A 112 -1.26 8.13 13.45
N ASP A 113 -2.12 8.62 12.56
CA ASP A 113 -3.18 9.58 12.88
C ASP A 113 -4.57 9.05 12.56
N LEU A 114 -5.51 9.28 13.46
CA LEU A 114 -6.93 9.17 13.17
C LEU A 114 -7.28 10.14 12.05
N SER A 115 -7.93 9.65 11.04
CA SER A 115 -8.17 10.22 9.71
C SER A 115 -8.80 11.63 9.63
N SER A 116 -9.19 12.24 10.73
CA SER A 116 -9.86 13.54 10.76
C SER A 116 -8.99 14.73 10.32
N LYS A 117 -7.65 14.53 10.21
CA LYS A 117 -6.71 15.58 9.80
C LYS A 117 -6.12 15.38 8.40
N ILE A 118 -6.56 14.37 7.66
CA ILE A 118 -5.96 14.06 6.36
C ILE A 118 -6.65 14.90 5.29
N GLY A 119 -6.11 16.07 5.01
CA GLY A 119 -6.46 16.85 3.83
C GLY A 119 -6.07 16.14 2.53
N LEU A 120 -6.67 16.54 1.41
CA LEU A 120 -6.27 16.09 0.07
C LEU A 120 -4.78 16.33 -0.12
N GLY A 121 -4.02 15.27 -0.44
CA GLY A 121 -2.58 15.35 -0.68
C GLY A 121 -1.68 15.14 0.54
N TYR A 122 -2.22 15.07 1.77
CA TYR A 122 -1.40 14.77 2.93
C TYR A 122 -1.01 13.28 2.96
N ILE A 123 0.26 13.02 3.16
CA ILE A 123 0.82 11.68 3.42
C ILE A 123 1.59 11.76 4.74
N GLY A 124 1.25 10.91 5.68
CA GLY A 124 1.89 10.86 7.00
C GLY A 124 3.39 10.54 6.91
N PRO A 125 4.21 11.02 7.87
CA PRO A 125 5.67 10.92 7.80
C PRO A 125 6.16 9.46 7.74
N LYS A 126 5.52 8.54 8.45
CA LYS A 126 5.88 7.11 8.43
C LYS A 126 5.59 6.48 7.07
N VAL A 127 4.44 6.81 6.47
CA VAL A 127 4.08 6.33 5.13
C VAL A 127 5.04 6.89 4.07
N ARG A 128 5.42 8.18 4.18
CA ARG A 128 6.46 8.77 3.30
C ARG A 128 7.78 8.01 3.40
N ARG A 129 8.19 7.62 4.61
CA ARG A 129 9.41 6.86 4.82
C ARG A 129 9.31 5.46 4.18
N ILE A 130 8.19 4.75 4.36
CA ILE A 130 7.94 3.47 3.67
C ILE A 130 8.05 3.64 2.15
N VAL A 131 7.35 4.61 1.57
CA VAL A 131 7.38 4.88 0.12
C VAL A 131 8.79 5.21 -0.38
N LYS A 132 9.57 5.95 0.40
CA LYS A 132 10.95 6.32 0.04
C LYS A 132 11.91 5.13 0.11
N SER A 133 11.74 4.23 1.09
CA SER A 133 12.66 3.12 1.35
C SER A 133 12.28 1.85 0.59
N SER A 134 11.01 1.70 0.18
CA SER A 134 10.54 0.52 -0.54
C SER A 134 11.12 0.43 -1.96
N THR A 135 11.47 -0.80 -2.36
CA THR A 135 11.91 -1.13 -3.73
C THR A 135 10.75 -1.58 -4.62
N PHE A 136 9.54 -1.60 -4.09
CA PHE A 136 8.31 -2.02 -4.74
C PHE A 136 7.22 -0.93 -4.65
N PRO A 137 6.21 -0.94 -5.52
CA PRO A 137 5.10 0.00 -5.49
C PRO A 137 4.30 -0.06 -4.18
N VAL A 138 3.93 1.11 -3.67
CA VAL A 138 3.08 1.26 -2.49
C VAL A 138 1.74 1.87 -2.90
N LEU A 139 0.67 1.11 -2.73
CA LEU A 139 -0.70 1.57 -2.97
C LEU A 139 -1.18 2.38 -1.76
N LEU A 140 -1.34 3.69 -1.94
CA LEU A 140 -1.92 4.59 -0.95
C LEU A 140 -3.43 4.68 -1.16
N THR A 141 -4.20 4.18 -0.18
CA THR A 141 -5.65 4.11 -0.30
C THR A 141 -6.35 5.42 0.04
N SER A 142 -7.53 5.59 -0.53
CA SER A 142 -8.49 6.61 -0.11
C SER A 142 -9.23 6.18 1.17
N ALA A 143 -9.91 7.14 1.82
CA ALA A 143 -10.71 6.86 3.01
C ALA A 143 -11.97 6.02 2.72
N VAL A 144 -12.40 5.98 1.46
CA VAL A 144 -13.57 5.22 1.00
C VAL A 144 -13.17 4.42 -0.23
N PHE A 145 -13.54 3.16 -0.27
CA PHE A 145 -13.32 2.29 -1.42
C PHE A 145 -14.08 2.78 -2.65
N LYS A 146 -13.37 2.87 -3.76
CA LYS A 146 -13.95 3.12 -5.09
C LYS A 146 -13.22 2.26 -6.12
N LYS A 147 -13.98 1.64 -7.01
CA LYS A 147 -13.40 0.99 -8.20
C LYS A 147 -12.77 2.04 -9.09
N TRP A 148 -11.65 1.68 -9.69
CA TRP A 148 -10.97 2.54 -10.65
C TRP A 148 -11.77 2.61 -11.95
N THR A 149 -11.81 3.77 -12.56
CA THR A 149 -12.42 4.02 -13.88
C THR A 149 -11.39 4.42 -14.91
N SER A 150 -10.24 4.94 -14.46
CA SER A 150 -9.10 5.32 -15.29
C SER A 150 -7.83 5.33 -14.44
N LEU A 151 -6.70 5.37 -15.11
CA LEU A 151 -5.36 5.53 -14.53
C LEU A 151 -4.78 6.84 -15.03
N SER A 152 -3.98 7.50 -14.19
CA SER A 152 -3.26 8.70 -14.57
C SER A 152 -1.81 8.62 -14.11
N VAL A 153 -0.88 8.95 -15.01
CA VAL A 153 0.55 9.04 -14.70
C VAL A 153 1.01 10.47 -14.83
N PHE A 154 1.67 10.99 -13.81
CA PHE A 154 2.37 12.26 -13.85
C PHE A 154 3.81 12.02 -14.24
N TYR A 155 4.19 12.51 -15.42
CA TYR A 155 5.50 12.26 -16.03
C TYR A 155 6.34 13.53 -16.06
N GLY A 156 7.51 13.49 -15.42
CA GLY A 156 8.44 14.61 -15.34
C GLY A 156 9.84 14.30 -15.92
N GLY A 157 9.99 13.25 -16.77
CA GLY A 157 11.22 12.91 -17.46
C GLY A 157 12.32 12.28 -16.57
N SER A 158 12.10 12.06 -15.27
CA SER A 158 13.06 11.43 -14.38
C SER A 158 13.03 9.90 -14.48
N GLU A 159 14.09 9.23 -13.97
CA GLU A 159 14.11 7.76 -13.86
C GLU A 159 12.90 7.21 -13.10
N ASN A 160 12.50 7.89 -12.02
CA ASN A 160 11.31 7.50 -11.27
C ASN A 160 10.02 7.73 -12.06
N ALA A 161 9.95 8.77 -12.89
CA ALA A 161 8.82 8.98 -13.79
C ALA A 161 8.73 7.88 -14.84
N ASN A 162 9.87 7.41 -15.39
CA ASN A 162 9.91 6.26 -16.28
C ASN A 162 9.40 4.98 -15.61
N LYS A 163 9.80 4.73 -14.35
CA LYS A 163 9.27 3.61 -13.57
C LYS A 163 7.77 3.74 -13.35
N ALA A 164 7.28 4.94 -13.02
CA ALA A 164 5.85 5.20 -12.83
C ALA A 164 5.05 4.98 -14.13
N LEU A 165 5.58 5.42 -15.26
CA LEU A 165 4.97 5.17 -16.57
C LEU A 165 4.93 3.67 -16.91
N GLY A 166 6.02 2.95 -16.66
CA GLY A 166 6.07 1.49 -16.83
C GLY A 166 4.99 0.78 -16.00
N TRP A 167 4.83 1.17 -14.74
CA TRP A 167 3.76 0.66 -13.86
C TRP A 167 2.36 1.05 -14.35
N GLY A 168 2.16 2.28 -14.79
CA GLY A 168 0.89 2.75 -15.35
C GLY A 168 0.47 1.94 -16.56
N LEU A 169 1.39 1.70 -17.50
CA LEU A 169 1.17 0.87 -18.69
C LEU A 169 0.86 -0.59 -18.33
N HIS A 170 1.60 -1.16 -17.37
CA HIS A 170 1.37 -2.52 -16.89
C HIS A 170 -0.03 -2.66 -16.29
N LEU A 171 -0.42 -1.77 -15.40
CA LEU A 171 -1.75 -1.75 -14.76
C LEU A 171 -2.86 -1.55 -15.79
N SER A 172 -2.70 -0.61 -16.72
CA SER A 172 -3.67 -0.38 -17.81
C SER A 172 -3.87 -1.63 -18.67
N ARG A 173 -2.78 -2.29 -19.03
CA ARG A 173 -2.82 -3.52 -19.84
C ARG A 173 -3.57 -4.66 -19.16
N ILE A 174 -3.35 -4.86 -17.85
CA ILE A 174 -3.99 -5.96 -17.11
C ILE A 174 -5.44 -5.64 -16.78
N SER A 175 -5.70 -4.40 -16.32
CA SER A 175 -7.05 -3.99 -15.90
C SER A 175 -7.99 -3.63 -17.04
N GLY A 176 -7.46 -3.36 -18.24
CA GLY A 176 -8.21 -2.80 -19.37
C GLY A 176 -8.64 -1.35 -19.17
N LEU A 177 -8.15 -0.67 -18.13
CA LEU A 177 -8.50 0.72 -17.84
C LEU A 177 -7.72 1.68 -18.73
N PRO A 178 -8.34 2.79 -19.19
CA PRO A 178 -7.65 3.84 -19.93
C PRO A 178 -6.55 4.46 -19.05
N LEU A 179 -5.45 4.85 -19.68
CA LEU A 179 -4.31 5.50 -19.05
C LEU A 179 -4.11 6.89 -19.67
N ASP A 180 -4.17 7.91 -18.82
CA ASP A 180 -3.84 9.28 -19.18
C ASP A 180 -2.45 9.63 -18.66
N MET A 181 -1.63 10.28 -19.49
CA MET A 181 -0.34 10.79 -19.09
C MET A 181 -0.39 12.32 -19.00
N PHE A 182 -0.01 12.85 -17.85
CA PHE A 182 0.10 14.29 -17.61
C PHE A 182 1.56 14.68 -17.47
N THR A 183 1.97 15.69 -18.19
CA THR A 183 3.28 16.33 -18.05
C THR A 183 3.10 17.80 -17.75
N PHE A 184 3.97 18.37 -16.92
CA PHE A 184 3.96 19.77 -16.57
C PHE A 184 5.26 20.42 -17.02
N MET A 185 5.15 21.41 -17.91
CA MET A 185 6.28 22.18 -18.43
C MET A 185 6.41 23.48 -17.64
N GLU A 186 7.30 23.50 -16.66
CA GLU A 186 7.57 24.69 -15.87
C GLU A 186 8.72 25.50 -16.51
N GLY A 187 8.39 26.48 -17.37
CA GLY A 187 9.31 27.49 -17.91
C GLY A 187 10.51 26.98 -18.73
N ARG A 188 10.51 25.71 -19.12
CA ARG A 188 11.53 25.13 -20.01
C ARG A 188 10.97 25.01 -21.41
N GLY A 189 11.77 25.40 -22.42
CA GLY A 189 11.36 25.34 -23.79
C GLY A 189 10.90 23.95 -24.26
N GLU A 190 10.25 23.89 -25.41
CA GLU A 190 9.68 22.68 -26.00
C GLU A 190 10.70 21.54 -26.18
N ASP A 191 11.99 21.87 -26.27
CA ASP A 191 13.12 20.94 -26.48
C ASP A 191 13.45 20.04 -25.27
N TYR A 192 12.72 20.12 -24.16
CA TYR A 192 13.00 19.31 -22.97
C TYR A 192 12.50 17.86 -23.09
N PHE A 193 11.60 17.59 -24.03
CA PHE A 193 10.95 16.28 -24.21
C PHE A 193 11.30 15.63 -25.56
N ASP A 194 12.13 16.26 -26.38
CA ASP A 194 12.75 15.69 -27.57
C ASP A 194 14.03 14.94 -27.19
#